data_bd21f43a070ef4d8ea8ebe0934e9dac4
#
_entry.id   bd21f43a070ef4d8ea8ebe0934e9dac4
#
_cell.length_a   1.000
_cell.length_b   1.000
_cell.length_c   1.000
_cell.angle_alpha   90.00
_cell.angle_beta   90.00
_cell.angle_gamma   90.00
#
_symmetry.space_group_name_H-M   'P 1'
#
loop_
_entity.id
_entity.type
_entity.pdbx_description
1 polymer ?
#
loop_
_entity_poly.entity_id
_entity_poly.type
_entity_poly.pdbx_seq_one_letter_code
_entity_poly.pdbx_strand_id
1 'polypeptide(L)'
;MLTTDLIIIGAGPGGYETALLAARRGLSVALIERGEVGGTCLNEGCIPTKALCRTAAMVSDFAEAEAFGIKDVAFTLDFPAVMERKRAVVKQLRDGVESLISNPNIHLLRGEARFVDALTVEAAGERVTAKDVIIATGSSSAMLPIDGNTLEGVLTSRELLDIDSVPQRLCIVGAGVIGLEFASVFSAFGSEVTVLEYAKEVLPHFDSDLAKRLRQSLGKRGIKIETQAAVKSIAKEGDGLAVAYERKGKEQSVTADKVLMAVGRRANVGTLNLADIGVEFSPRGIAVDGNMQTNVPHVYAVGDVNGLMMLAHAATFQGIRALDAIMGVDDNLRLDVIPAAVFTMPEVGMVGLTEDDCKAQGIEYVAKKAFFRANGKAVCLGETDGYCKLIAAVDGRLLGCHIYGPHAADLVQEACALITRGDSIADLQGIVHSHPTLSEIVQSAAHC
;
A
#
# COMPACT_ATOMS: atom_id res chain seq x y z
N MET A 1 5.14 -36.51 10.33
CA MET A 1 6.21 -35.59 9.97
C MET A 1 6.19 -35.42 8.47
N LEU A 2 5.83 -34.27 7.99
CA LEU A 2 5.79 -33.94 6.57
C LEU A 2 7.19 -33.45 6.14
N THR A 3 7.68 -33.91 4.98
CA THR A 3 8.94 -33.42 4.41
C THR A 3 8.63 -32.83 3.03
N THR A 4 9.11 -31.61 2.79
CA THR A 4 8.92 -30.87 1.54
C THR A 4 10.24 -30.25 1.07
N ASP A 5 10.30 -29.68 -0.12
CA ASP A 5 11.47 -28.93 -0.57
C ASP A 5 11.51 -27.54 0.07
N LEU A 6 10.35 -26.90 0.25
CA LEU A 6 10.22 -25.53 0.73
C LEU A 6 9.08 -25.39 1.75
N ILE A 7 9.33 -24.69 2.85
CA ILE A 7 8.30 -24.20 3.76
C ILE A 7 8.10 -22.70 3.48
N ILE A 8 6.83 -22.26 3.39
CA ILE A 8 6.49 -20.82 3.33
C ILE A 8 5.52 -20.51 4.46
N ILE A 9 5.88 -19.54 5.31
CA ILE A 9 5.09 -19.14 6.48
C ILE A 9 4.36 -17.84 6.18
N GLY A 10 3.05 -17.92 5.99
CA GLY A 10 2.16 -16.82 5.58
C GLY A 10 1.73 -16.94 4.13
N ALA A 11 0.41 -16.88 3.88
CA ALA A 11 -0.21 -16.95 2.56
C ALA A 11 -0.70 -15.57 2.07
N GLY A 12 0.01 -14.49 2.41
CA GLY A 12 -0.13 -13.19 1.75
C GLY A 12 0.49 -13.20 0.35
N PRO A 13 0.49 -12.04 -0.38
CA PRO A 13 1.03 -11.97 -1.76
C PRO A 13 2.44 -12.53 -1.90
N GLY A 14 3.35 -12.20 -0.98
CA GLY A 14 4.70 -12.76 -1.00
C GLY A 14 4.76 -14.27 -0.77
N GLY A 15 3.80 -14.83 -0.03
CA GLY A 15 3.79 -16.28 0.27
C GLY A 15 3.06 -17.11 -0.77
N TYR A 16 1.79 -16.83 -1.06
CA TYR A 16 1.02 -17.68 -1.99
C TYR A 16 1.53 -17.58 -3.43
N GLU A 17 1.95 -16.41 -3.91
CA GLU A 17 2.52 -16.25 -5.25
C GLU A 17 3.85 -17.02 -5.39
N THR A 18 4.69 -16.96 -4.35
CA THR A 18 5.95 -17.73 -4.32
C THR A 18 5.68 -19.22 -4.26
N ALA A 19 4.68 -19.68 -3.46
CA ALA A 19 4.29 -21.08 -3.41
C ALA A 19 3.82 -21.60 -4.78
N LEU A 20 3.00 -20.82 -5.49
CA LEU A 20 2.55 -21.15 -6.84
C LEU A 20 3.71 -21.23 -7.83
N LEU A 21 4.66 -20.30 -7.76
CA LEU A 21 5.82 -20.31 -8.63
C LEU A 21 6.74 -21.50 -8.33
N ALA A 22 7.00 -21.78 -7.05
CA ALA A 22 7.79 -22.93 -6.61
C ALA A 22 7.17 -24.26 -7.07
N ALA A 23 5.86 -24.43 -6.91
CA ALA A 23 5.13 -25.61 -7.38
C ALA A 23 5.19 -25.78 -8.92
N ARG A 24 5.09 -24.67 -9.68
CA ARG A 24 5.26 -24.69 -11.16
C ARG A 24 6.69 -25.08 -11.59
N ARG A 25 7.67 -24.78 -10.74
CA ARG A 25 9.07 -25.18 -10.95
C ARG A 25 9.40 -26.58 -10.42
N GLY A 26 8.40 -27.32 -9.96
CA GLY A 26 8.49 -28.72 -9.55
C GLY A 26 8.85 -28.96 -8.09
N LEU A 27 8.89 -27.92 -7.24
CA LEU A 27 9.13 -28.07 -5.81
C LEU A 27 7.86 -28.50 -5.07
N SER A 28 8.03 -29.32 -4.04
CA SER A 28 6.98 -29.57 -3.05
C SER A 28 7.02 -28.48 -1.98
N VAL A 29 5.87 -27.88 -1.68
CA VAL A 29 5.76 -26.71 -0.80
C VAL A 29 4.81 -27.00 0.35
N ALA A 30 5.21 -26.71 1.58
CA ALA A 30 4.30 -26.55 2.71
C ALA A 30 4.00 -25.05 2.89
N LEU A 31 2.77 -24.66 2.60
CA LEU A 31 2.29 -23.30 2.81
C LEU A 31 1.50 -23.23 4.12
N ILE A 32 1.94 -22.40 5.05
CA ILE A 32 1.34 -22.31 6.39
C ILE A 32 0.63 -20.96 6.52
N GLU A 33 -0.65 -20.97 6.87
CA GLU A 33 -1.45 -19.75 7.07
C GLU A 33 -2.32 -19.89 8.33
N ARG A 34 -2.25 -18.89 9.21
CA ARG A 34 -3.03 -18.84 10.45
C ARG A 34 -4.45 -18.32 10.28
N GLY A 35 -4.69 -17.55 9.22
CA GLY A 35 -5.97 -16.92 8.92
C GLY A 35 -6.46 -17.27 7.51
N GLU A 36 -6.93 -16.26 6.80
CA GLU A 36 -7.42 -16.41 5.44
C GLU A 36 -6.29 -16.24 4.42
N VAL A 37 -6.26 -17.07 3.38
CA VAL A 37 -5.30 -16.93 2.30
C VAL A 37 -5.49 -15.59 1.56
N GLY A 38 -4.41 -15.07 0.96
CA GLY A 38 -4.38 -13.74 0.35
C GLY A 38 -3.86 -12.65 1.28
N GLY A 39 -3.77 -12.95 2.60
CA GLY A 39 -3.19 -12.07 3.62
C GLY A 39 -3.88 -10.72 3.74
N THR A 40 -3.19 -9.74 4.33
CA THR A 40 -3.72 -8.39 4.58
C THR A 40 -4.22 -7.71 3.31
N CYS A 41 -3.45 -7.74 2.22
CA CYS A 41 -3.80 -7.01 1.00
C CYS A 41 -5.18 -7.42 0.45
N LEU A 42 -5.43 -8.71 0.33
CA LEU A 42 -6.68 -9.23 -0.22
C LEU A 42 -7.86 -9.09 0.76
N ASN A 43 -7.64 -9.42 2.03
CA ASN A 43 -8.75 -9.55 2.98
C ASN A 43 -9.07 -8.27 3.77
N GLU A 44 -8.04 -7.47 4.12
CA GLU A 44 -8.12 -6.41 5.13
C GLU A 44 -7.38 -5.11 4.71
N GLY A 45 -7.02 -4.97 3.43
CA GLY A 45 -6.18 -3.86 2.96
C GLY A 45 -6.56 -3.38 1.56
N CYS A 46 -5.72 -3.70 0.57
CA CYS A 46 -5.80 -3.15 -0.77
C CYS A 46 -7.18 -3.37 -1.42
N ILE A 47 -7.62 -4.62 -1.50
CA ILE A 47 -8.83 -4.98 -2.26
C ILE A 47 -10.11 -4.41 -1.65
N PRO A 48 -10.40 -4.60 -0.35
CA PRO A 48 -11.59 -4.00 0.24
C PRO A 48 -11.58 -2.48 0.19
N THR A 49 -10.42 -1.84 0.39
CA THR A 49 -10.30 -0.37 0.28
C THR A 49 -10.60 0.10 -1.15
N LYS A 50 -10.05 -0.55 -2.20
CA LYS A 50 -10.29 -0.18 -3.60
C LYS A 50 -11.74 -0.43 -4.03
N ALA A 51 -12.41 -1.42 -3.44
CA ALA A 51 -13.85 -1.61 -3.63
C ALA A 51 -14.65 -0.41 -3.08
N LEU A 52 -14.24 0.14 -1.93
CA LEU A 52 -14.84 1.37 -1.36
C LEU A 52 -14.46 2.61 -2.16
N CYS A 53 -13.19 2.76 -2.59
CA CYS A 53 -12.74 3.87 -3.44
C CYS A 53 -13.58 3.97 -4.73
N ARG A 54 -13.92 2.83 -5.36
CA ARG A 54 -14.78 2.85 -6.56
C ARG A 54 -16.18 3.39 -6.25
N THR A 55 -16.78 3.00 -5.13
CA THR A 55 -18.09 3.55 -4.73
C THR A 55 -17.99 5.04 -4.41
N ALA A 56 -16.91 5.46 -3.72
CA ALA A 56 -16.65 6.87 -3.42
C ALA A 56 -16.47 7.72 -4.69
N ALA A 57 -15.76 7.19 -5.69
CA ALA A 57 -15.64 7.84 -7.00
C ALA A 57 -17.01 8.04 -7.67
N MET A 58 -17.86 7.02 -7.68
CA MET A 58 -19.23 7.15 -8.24
C MET A 58 -20.07 8.21 -7.50
N VAL A 59 -19.95 8.28 -6.17
CA VAL A 59 -20.64 9.33 -5.38
C VAL A 59 -20.13 10.72 -5.77
N SER A 60 -18.83 10.87 -5.98
CA SER A 60 -18.23 12.13 -6.45
C SER A 60 -18.70 12.49 -7.88
N ASP A 61 -18.77 11.50 -8.79
CA ASP A 61 -19.30 11.70 -10.15
C ASP A 61 -20.74 12.23 -10.12
N PHE A 62 -21.60 11.70 -9.23
CA PHE A 62 -22.96 12.19 -9.07
C PHE A 62 -23.02 13.63 -8.54
N ALA A 63 -22.13 14.01 -7.64
CA ALA A 63 -22.05 15.37 -7.12
C ALA A 63 -21.61 16.39 -8.19
N GLU A 64 -20.82 15.95 -9.18
CA GLU A 64 -20.30 16.77 -10.28
C GLU A 64 -21.15 16.65 -11.57
N ALA A 65 -22.21 15.86 -11.60
CA ALA A 65 -23.00 15.51 -12.79
C ALA A 65 -23.58 16.72 -13.55
N GLU A 66 -23.92 17.82 -12.85
CA GLU A 66 -24.45 19.05 -13.47
C GLU A 66 -23.44 19.67 -14.46
N ALA A 67 -22.14 19.58 -14.19
CA ALA A 67 -21.10 20.07 -15.10
C ALA A 67 -21.11 19.33 -16.44
N PHE A 68 -21.68 18.12 -16.48
CA PHE A 68 -21.84 17.29 -17.69
C PHE A 68 -23.26 17.38 -18.28
N GLY A 69 -24.09 18.31 -17.81
CA GLY A 69 -25.46 18.51 -18.28
C GLY A 69 -26.49 17.54 -17.74
N ILE A 70 -26.15 16.72 -16.73
CA ILE A 70 -27.05 15.79 -16.05
C ILE A 70 -27.62 16.51 -14.82
N LYS A 71 -28.93 16.81 -14.85
CA LYS A 71 -29.62 17.58 -13.80
C LYS A 71 -30.49 16.67 -12.93
N ASP A 72 -30.86 17.20 -11.77
CA ASP A 72 -31.81 16.57 -10.84
C ASP A 72 -31.35 15.19 -10.36
N VAL A 73 -30.03 15.00 -10.23
CA VAL A 73 -29.44 13.76 -9.70
C VAL A 73 -29.78 13.66 -8.21
N ALA A 74 -30.57 12.66 -7.86
CA ALA A 74 -30.87 12.31 -6.48
C ALA A 74 -30.47 10.84 -6.24
N PHE A 75 -29.75 10.58 -5.17
CA PHE A 75 -29.37 9.22 -4.78
C PHE A 75 -29.36 9.09 -3.26
N THR A 76 -29.43 7.85 -2.80
CA THR A 76 -29.22 7.48 -1.41
C THR A 76 -28.08 6.47 -1.35
N LEU A 77 -27.09 6.70 -0.49
CA LEU A 77 -26.03 5.73 -0.23
C LEU A 77 -26.57 4.63 0.70
N ASP A 78 -26.81 3.44 0.15
CA ASP A 78 -27.09 2.23 0.93
C ASP A 78 -25.76 1.63 1.41
N PHE A 79 -25.28 2.09 2.57
CA PHE A 79 -23.99 1.66 3.09
C PHE A 79 -23.90 0.15 3.38
N PRO A 80 -24.93 -0.53 3.93
CA PRO A 80 -24.98 -1.98 4.01
C PRO A 80 -24.73 -2.68 2.67
N ALA A 81 -25.36 -2.22 1.58
CA ALA A 81 -25.17 -2.76 0.24
C ALA A 81 -23.73 -2.51 -0.28
N VAL A 82 -23.13 -1.36 0.02
CA VAL A 82 -21.72 -1.07 -0.29
C VAL A 82 -20.79 -2.07 0.40
N MET A 83 -21.05 -2.34 1.68
CA MET A 83 -20.25 -3.29 2.47
C MET A 83 -20.44 -4.73 2.00
N GLU A 84 -21.64 -5.12 1.59
CA GLU A 84 -21.89 -6.44 0.99
C GLU A 84 -21.15 -6.60 -0.34
N ARG A 85 -21.20 -5.59 -1.21
CA ARG A 85 -20.41 -5.60 -2.45
C ARG A 85 -18.90 -5.74 -2.16
N LYS A 86 -18.37 -4.99 -1.18
CA LYS A 86 -16.97 -5.11 -0.75
C LYS A 86 -16.65 -6.55 -0.32
N ARG A 87 -17.49 -7.16 0.51
CA ARG A 87 -17.31 -8.57 0.96
C ARG A 87 -17.36 -9.55 -0.20
N ALA A 88 -18.28 -9.35 -1.16
CA ALA A 88 -18.38 -10.19 -2.36
C ALA A 88 -17.11 -10.13 -3.23
N VAL A 89 -16.53 -8.94 -3.43
CA VAL A 89 -15.27 -8.77 -4.17
C VAL A 89 -14.12 -9.51 -3.48
N VAL A 90 -13.97 -9.33 -2.16
CA VAL A 90 -12.95 -10.01 -1.37
C VAL A 90 -13.12 -11.53 -1.44
N LYS A 91 -14.36 -12.02 -1.25
CA LYS A 91 -14.66 -13.45 -1.33
C LYS A 91 -14.32 -14.04 -2.69
N GLN A 92 -14.71 -13.38 -3.77
CA GLN A 92 -14.42 -13.85 -5.14
C GLN A 92 -12.93 -14.05 -5.37
N LEU A 93 -12.10 -13.08 -4.94
CA LEU A 93 -10.65 -13.16 -5.13
C LEU A 93 -10.01 -14.19 -4.18
N ARG A 94 -10.50 -14.31 -2.96
CA ARG A 94 -10.02 -15.31 -2.02
C ARG A 94 -10.31 -16.73 -2.51
N ASP A 95 -11.54 -16.99 -2.97
CA ASP A 95 -11.92 -18.28 -3.59
C ASP A 95 -10.99 -18.59 -4.79
N GLY A 96 -10.61 -17.58 -5.58
CA GLY A 96 -9.63 -17.71 -6.64
C GLY A 96 -8.25 -18.14 -6.16
N VAL A 97 -7.74 -17.52 -5.10
CA VAL A 97 -6.45 -17.90 -4.48
C VAL A 97 -6.53 -19.33 -3.92
N GLU A 98 -7.61 -19.68 -3.21
CA GLU A 98 -7.81 -21.06 -2.70
C GLU A 98 -7.80 -22.09 -3.83
N SER A 99 -8.46 -21.80 -4.94
CA SER A 99 -8.43 -22.67 -6.12
C SER A 99 -7.02 -22.83 -6.69
N LEU A 100 -6.25 -21.75 -6.78
CA LEU A 100 -4.88 -21.78 -7.31
C LEU A 100 -3.93 -22.60 -6.43
N ILE A 101 -3.99 -22.43 -5.10
CA ILE A 101 -3.14 -23.15 -4.15
C ILE A 101 -3.59 -24.59 -3.92
N SER A 102 -4.77 -25.01 -4.41
CA SER A 102 -5.21 -26.41 -4.46
C SER A 102 -4.39 -27.24 -5.49
N ASN A 103 -3.10 -26.95 -5.59
CA ASN A 103 -2.13 -27.63 -6.43
C ASN A 103 -1.57 -28.85 -5.69
N PRO A 104 -1.40 -30.03 -6.34
CA PRO A 104 -0.90 -31.23 -5.66
C PRO A 104 0.50 -31.08 -5.05
N ASN A 105 1.30 -30.12 -5.52
CA ASN A 105 2.62 -29.83 -4.96
C ASN A 105 2.58 -28.81 -3.80
N ILE A 106 1.40 -28.31 -3.40
CA ILE A 106 1.24 -27.37 -2.30
C ILE A 106 0.40 -28.02 -1.18
N HIS A 107 1.00 -28.17 -0.01
CA HIS A 107 0.32 -28.61 1.21
C HIS A 107 -0.04 -27.39 2.05
N LEU A 108 -1.30 -26.97 2.02
CA LEU A 108 -1.79 -25.89 2.87
C LEU A 108 -2.04 -26.41 4.29
N LEU A 109 -1.33 -25.82 5.27
CA LEU A 109 -1.51 -26.06 6.69
C LEU A 109 -2.14 -24.83 7.34
N ARG A 110 -3.32 -24.99 7.92
CA ARG A 110 -4.03 -23.89 8.60
C ARG A 110 -3.70 -23.87 10.07
N GLY A 111 -2.88 -22.91 10.49
CA GLY A 111 -2.46 -22.74 11.86
C GLY A 111 -1.30 -21.78 12.04
N GLU A 112 -1.01 -21.44 13.28
CA GLU A 112 0.13 -20.60 13.62
C GLU A 112 1.42 -21.42 13.55
N ALA A 113 2.46 -20.85 12.91
CA ALA A 113 3.75 -21.50 12.72
C ALA A 113 4.73 -21.13 13.85
N ARG A 114 5.57 -22.08 14.25
CA ARG A 114 6.70 -21.86 15.16
C ARG A 114 7.91 -22.69 14.72
N PHE A 115 9.08 -22.08 14.71
CA PHE A 115 10.32 -22.81 14.48
C PHE A 115 10.63 -23.76 15.64
N VAL A 116 10.99 -24.98 15.30
CA VAL A 116 11.57 -25.98 16.21
C VAL A 116 13.10 -25.96 16.08
N ASP A 117 13.57 -25.85 14.86
CA ASP A 117 14.95 -25.54 14.44
C ASP A 117 14.92 -24.76 13.12
N ALA A 118 16.06 -24.42 12.54
CA ALA A 118 16.14 -23.56 11.36
C ALA A 118 15.37 -24.08 10.12
N LEU A 119 15.19 -25.40 10.01
CA LEU A 119 14.57 -26.07 8.85
C LEU A 119 13.34 -26.89 9.23
N THR A 120 12.92 -26.86 10.50
CA THR A 120 11.75 -27.58 11.01
C THR A 120 10.79 -26.58 11.65
N VAL A 121 9.55 -26.59 11.18
CA VAL A 121 8.46 -25.72 11.67
C VAL A 121 7.32 -26.60 12.19
N GLU A 122 6.75 -26.22 13.32
CA GLU A 122 5.51 -26.80 13.83
C GLU A 122 4.33 -25.90 13.51
N ALA A 123 3.29 -26.46 12.91
CA ALA A 123 2.04 -25.75 12.60
C ALA A 123 0.86 -26.73 12.63
N ALA A 124 -0.30 -26.31 13.12
CA ALA A 124 -1.52 -27.15 13.20
C ALA A 124 -1.30 -28.50 13.93
N GLY A 125 -0.38 -28.59 14.87
CA GLY A 125 -0.01 -29.85 15.55
C GLY A 125 0.87 -30.80 14.73
N GLU A 126 1.31 -30.39 13.54
CA GLU A 126 2.21 -31.16 12.69
C GLU A 126 3.60 -30.51 12.61
N ARG A 127 4.63 -31.36 12.49
CA ARG A 127 6.00 -30.93 12.20
C ARG A 127 6.31 -31.10 10.73
N VAL A 128 6.79 -30.02 10.12
CA VAL A 128 7.20 -29.97 8.72
C VAL A 128 8.68 -29.64 8.66
N THR A 129 9.43 -30.41 7.89
CA THR A 129 10.85 -30.18 7.62
C THR A 129 11.06 -29.92 6.13
N ALA A 130 11.92 -28.96 5.80
CA ALA A 130 12.25 -28.63 4.41
C ALA A 130 13.76 -28.36 4.24
N LYS A 131 14.19 -28.16 2.99
CA LYS A 131 15.54 -27.74 2.66
C LYS A 131 15.73 -26.23 2.87
N ASP A 132 14.66 -25.47 2.62
CA ASP A 132 14.64 -24.01 2.71
C ASP A 132 13.31 -23.53 3.32
N VAL A 133 13.35 -22.39 4.00
CA VAL A 133 12.19 -21.74 4.64
C VAL A 133 12.09 -20.29 4.24
N ILE A 134 10.91 -19.86 3.79
CA ILE A 134 10.59 -18.45 3.53
C ILE A 134 9.60 -17.94 4.56
N ILE A 135 9.97 -16.89 5.29
CA ILE A 135 9.12 -16.19 6.24
C ILE A 135 8.39 -15.06 5.49
N ALA A 136 7.07 -15.15 5.36
CA ALA A 136 6.20 -14.20 4.67
C ALA A 136 5.02 -13.74 5.55
N THR A 137 5.27 -13.59 6.86
CA THR A 137 4.25 -13.34 7.89
C THR A 137 3.68 -11.92 7.88
N GLY A 138 4.23 -11.04 7.05
CA GLY A 138 3.71 -9.70 6.82
C GLY A 138 3.82 -8.76 8.02
N SER A 139 2.84 -7.90 8.20
CA SER A 139 2.80 -6.86 9.22
C SER A 139 1.40 -6.67 9.80
N SER A 140 1.32 -5.94 10.90
CA SER A 140 0.07 -5.52 11.55
C SER A 140 0.03 -4.00 11.73
N SER A 141 -1.16 -3.41 11.87
CA SER A 141 -1.33 -1.97 12.11
C SER A 141 -0.62 -1.57 13.41
N ALA A 142 0.10 -0.45 13.36
CA ALA A 142 0.71 0.13 14.53
C ALA A 142 -0.32 0.98 15.29
N MET A 143 -0.24 0.94 16.63
CA MET A 143 -1.02 1.80 17.52
C MET A 143 -0.07 2.76 18.24
N LEU A 144 -0.47 4.03 18.37
CA LEU A 144 0.26 4.97 19.22
C LEU A 144 0.13 4.54 20.69
N PRO A 145 1.22 4.58 21.47
CA PRO A 145 1.19 4.28 22.91
C PRO A 145 0.73 5.52 23.69
N ILE A 146 -0.52 5.92 23.50
CA ILE A 146 -1.16 7.07 24.15
C ILE A 146 -2.38 6.61 24.94
N ASP A 147 -2.77 7.42 25.93
CA ASP A 147 -3.98 7.15 26.70
C ASP A 147 -5.20 7.14 25.80
N GLY A 148 -6.08 6.15 25.99
CA GLY A 148 -7.32 6.00 25.25
C GLY A 148 -7.18 5.32 23.88
N ASN A 149 -6.02 4.80 23.49
CA ASN A 149 -5.81 4.11 22.22
C ASN A 149 -6.59 2.79 22.06
N THR A 150 -7.16 2.26 23.14
CA THR A 150 -7.98 1.05 23.16
C THR A 150 -9.47 1.32 23.45
N LEU A 151 -9.89 2.56 23.49
CA LEU A 151 -11.29 2.91 23.68
C LEU A 151 -12.15 2.40 22.52
N GLU A 152 -13.39 2.04 22.83
CA GLU A 152 -14.40 1.74 21.82
C GLU A 152 -14.55 2.90 20.84
N GLY A 153 -14.49 2.62 19.54
CA GLY A 153 -14.51 3.63 18.49
C GLY A 153 -13.13 4.09 18.01
N VAL A 154 -12.05 3.69 18.69
CA VAL A 154 -10.68 3.79 18.16
C VAL A 154 -10.37 2.53 17.37
N LEU A 155 -10.13 2.68 16.07
CA LEU A 155 -10.08 1.59 15.10
C LEU A 155 -8.74 1.61 14.36
N THR A 156 -8.29 0.44 13.92
CA THR A 156 -7.31 0.31 12.86
C THR A 156 -8.01 0.28 11.49
N SER A 157 -7.24 0.23 10.40
CA SER A 157 -7.80 0.10 9.04
C SER A 157 -8.63 -1.17 8.86
N ARG A 158 -8.30 -2.25 9.58
CA ARG A 158 -9.04 -3.50 9.54
C ARG A 158 -10.46 -3.34 10.09
N GLU A 159 -10.59 -2.80 11.30
CA GLU A 159 -11.90 -2.60 11.92
C GLU A 159 -12.71 -1.55 11.17
N LEU A 160 -12.09 -0.49 10.63
CA LEU A 160 -12.79 0.52 9.84
C LEU A 160 -13.36 -0.06 8.54
N LEU A 161 -12.72 -1.08 7.96
CA LEU A 161 -13.26 -1.81 6.80
C LEU A 161 -14.48 -2.68 7.13
N ASP A 162 -14.88 -2.80 8.39
CA ASP A 162 -15.97 -3.69 8.80
C ASP A 162 -17.03 -3.01 9.70
N ILE A 163 -17.09 -1.67 9.67
CA ILE A 163 -18.11 -0.90 10.38
C ILE A 163 -19.49 -1.04 9.73
N ASP A 164 -20.53 -0.83 10.52
CA ASP A 164 -21.93 -1.01 10.09
C ASP A 164 -22.56 0.26 9.48
N SER A 165 -21.98 1.43 9.75
CA SER A 165 -22.53 2.72 9.32
C SER A 165 -21.43 3.74 9.07
N VAL A 166 -21.70 4.71 8.20
CA VAL A 166 -20.81 5.85 7.97
C VAL A 166 -20.79 6.74 9.21
N PRO A 167 -19.64 6.96 9.87
CA PRO A 167 -19.56 7.89 10.98
C PRO A 167 -19.79 9.32 10.50
N GLN A 168 -20.53 10.12 11.27
CA GLN A 168 -20.75 11.52 10.92
C GLN A 168 -19.43 12.32 10.98
N ARG A 169 -18.60 12.05 12.01
CA ARG A 169 -17.28 12.68 12.21
C ARG A 169 -16.22 11.60 12.34
N LEU A 170 -15.24 11.63 11.44
CA LEU A 170 -14.10 10.71 11.45
C LEU A 170 -12.80 11.49 11.68
N CYS A 171 -12.11 11.16 12.77
CA CYS A 171 -10.75 11.63 13.00
C CYS A 171 -9.75 10.55 12.54
N ILE A 172 -8.78 10.92 11.71
CA ILE A 172 -7.74 10.02 11.22
C ILE A 172 -6.40 10.49 11.76
N VAL A 173 -5.69 9.61 12.46
CA VAL A 173 -4.35 9.86 12.99
C VAL A 173 -3.34 9.23 12.05
N GLY A 174 -2.60 10.09 11.32
CA GLY A 174 -1.64 9.72 10.28
C GLY A 174 -2.14 10.01 8.86
N ALA A 175 -1.36 10.79 8.11
CA ALA A 175 -1.63 11.15 6.71
C ALA A 175 -0.72 10.39 5.73
N GLY A 176 -0.44 9.12 6.00
CA GLY A 176 0.15 8.19 5.06
C GLY A 176 -0.90 7.69 4.04
N VAL A 177 -0.50 6.73 3.19
CA VAL A 177 -1.35 6.16 2.13
C VAL A 177 -2.71 5.71 2.67
N ILE A 178 -2.71 4.87 3.73
CA ILE A 178 -3.94 4.32 4.33
C ILE A 178 -4.84 5.46 4.84
N GLY A 179 -4.29 6.40 5.61
CA GLY A 179 -5.07 7.50 6.19
C GLY A 179 -5.73 8.38 5.14
N LEU A 180 -5.01 8.72 4.07
CA LEU A 180 -5.55 9.58 3.01
C LEU A 180 -6.55 8.87 2.09
N GLU A 181 -6.37 7.58 1.83
CA GLU A 181 -7.37 6.80 1.09
C GLU A 181 -8.70 6.75 1.85
N PHE A 182 -8.67 6.43 3.16
CA PHE A 182 -9.88 6.46 3.98
C PHE A 182 -10.45 7.86 4.14
N ALA A 183 -9.61 8.89 4.24
CA ALA A 183 -10.08 10.27 4.26
C ALA A 183 -10.90 10.61 3.00
N SER A 184 -10.40 10.23 1.82
CA SER A 184 -11.10 10.43 0.55
C SER A 184 -12.41 9.64 0.47
N VAL A 185 -12.39 8.37 0.88
CA VAL A 185 -13.57 7.49 0.85
C VAL A 185 -14.68 8.00 1.77
N PHE A 186 -14.35 8.25 3.04
CA PHE A 186 -15.38 8.64 4.01
C PHE A 186 -15.86 10.07 3.82
N SER A 187 -15.01 10.98 3.32
CA SER A 187 -15.43 12.32 2.90
C SER A 187 -16.47 12.24 1.77
N ALA A 188 -16.24 11.39 0.76
CA ALA A 188 -17.21 11.18 -0.31
C ALA A 188 -18.51 10.52 0.20
N PHE A 189 -18.46 9.70 1.23
CA PHE A 189 -19.65 9.11 1.87
C PHE A 189 -20.39 10.07 2.80
N GLY A 190 -19.90 11.30 2.99
CA GLY A 190 -20.55 12.35 3.76
C GLY A 190 -20.06 12.54 5.19
N SER A 191 -18.95 11.88 5.59
CA SER A 191 -18.30 12.14 6.88
C SER A 191 -17.61 13.49 6.89
N GLU A 192 -17.70 14.22 8.01
CA GLU A 192 -16.77 15.29 8.33
C GLU A 192 -15.41 14.68 8.74
N VAL A 193 -14.40 14.83 7.87
CA VAL A 193 -13.11 14.17 8.07
C VAL A 193 -12.04 15.16 8.54
N THR A 194 -11.40 14.85 9.67
CA THR A 194 -10.20 15.55 10.15
C THR A 194 -9.02 14.58 10.19
N VAL A 195 -7.93 14.93 9.53
CA VAL A 195 -6.66 14.18 9.53
C VAL A 195 -5.63 14.92 10.37
N LEU A 196 -5.04 14.23 11.34
CA LEU A 196 -3.96 14.73 12.21
C LEU A 196 -2.65 14.04 11.81
N GLU A 197 -1.68 14.83 11.31
CA GLU A 197 -0.39 14.31 10.86
C GLU A 197 0.74 14.91 11.70
N TYR A 198 1.60 14.07 12.25
CA TYR A 198 2.77 14.47 13.03
C TYR A 198 3.85 15.13 12.17
N ALA A 199 4.06 14.65 10.95
CA ALA A 199 5.07 15.17 10.03
C ALA A 199 4.71 16.58 9.51
N LYS A 200 5.68 17.22 8.86
CA LYS A 200 5.50 18.55 8.25
C LYS A 200 4.57 18.52 7.04
N GLU A 201 4.49 17.38 6.35
CA GLU A 201 3.66 17.21 5.17
C GLU A 201 3.03 15.81 5.17
N VAL A 202 1.97 15.60 4.40
CA VAL A 202 1.35 14.29 4.15
C VAL A 202 2.30 13.43 3.30
N LEU A 203 2.09 12.12 3.26
CA LEU A 203 2.86 11.18 2.44
C LEU A 203 4.38 11.40 2.55
N PRO A 204 5.00 11.27 3.73
CA PRO A 204 6.37 11.68 4.00
C PRO A 204 7.45 10.98 3.15
N HIS A 205 7.11 9.89 2.46
CA HIS A 205 8.00 9.15 1.55
C HIS A 205 7.77 9.47 0.07
N PHE A 206 6.88 10.42 -0.23
CA PHE A 206 6.60 10.87 -1.59
C PHE A 206 7.29 12.21 -1.86
N ASP A 207 7.36 12.59 -3.13
CA ASP A 207 7.87 13.90 -3.52
C ASP A 207 7.12 15.02 -2.80
N SER A 208 7.86 15.92 -2.14
CA SER A 208 7.29 16.91 -1.22
C SER A 208 6.41 17.95 -1.93
N ASP A 209 6.71 18.31 -3.20
CA ASP A 209 5.86 19.21 -3.99
C ASP A 209 4.52 18.52 -4.34
N LEU A 210 4.58 17.24 -4.71
CA LEU A 210 3.40 16.43 -4.99
C LEU A 210 2.52 16.32 -3.74
N ALA A 211 3.10 15.93 -2.61
CA ALA A 211 2.40 15.76 -1.33
C ALA A 211 1.67 17.04 -0.90
N LYS A 212 2.36 18.19 -1.00
CA LYS A 212 1.78 19.50 -0.71
C LYS A 212 0.58 19.83 -1.59
N ARG A 213 0.65 19.51 -2.89
CA ARG A 213 -0.46 19.76 -3.83
C ARG A 213 -1.64 18.85 -3.57
N LEU A 214 -1.38 17.56 -3.33
CA LEU A 214 -2.43 16.63 -2.92
C LEU A 214 -3.16 17.12 -1.67
N ARG A 215 -2.43 17.52 -0.62
CA ARG A 215 -3.03 18.07 0.59
C ARG A 215 -3.92 19.29 0.31
N GLN A 216 -3.49 20.18 -0.57
CA GLN A 216 -4.29 21.35 -0.97
C GLN A 216 -5.56 20.94 -1.73
N SER A 217 -5.47 19.95 -2.61
CA SER A 217 -6.62 19.41 -3.36
C SER A 217 -7.63 18.74 -2.43
N LEU A 218 -7.16 17.86 -1.54
CA LEU A 218 -8.02 17.22 -0.53
C LEU A 218 -8.69 18.24 0.39
N GLY A 219 -7.97 19.32 0.75
CA GLY A 219 -8.54 20.43 1.52
C GLY A 219 -9.67 21.16 0.79
N LYS A 220 -9.56 21.36 -0.53
CA LYS A 220 -10.65 21.94 -1.35
C LYS A 220 -11.88 21.02 -1.43
N ARG A 221 -11.70 19.72 -1.26
CA ARG A 221 -12.78 18.71 -1.18
C ARG A 221 -13.37 18.56 0.22
N GLY A 222 -13.01 19.46 1.15
CA GLY A 222 -13.61 19.50 2.50
C GLY A 222 -12.89 18.68 3.57
N ILE A 223 -11.79 17.99 3.24
CA ILE A 223 -11.01 17.24 4.22
C ILE A 223 -10.09 18.18 5.00
N LYS A 224 -10.29 18.27 6.32
CA LYS A 224 -9.43 19.07 7.19
C LYS A 224 -8.15 18.30 7.50
N ILE A 225 -7.00 18.82 7.07
CA ILE A 225 -5.69 18.19 7.29
C ILE A 225 -4.81 19.12 8.13
N GLU A 226 -4.48 18.68 9.33
CA GLU A 226 -3.62 19.39 10.28
C GLU A 226 -2.25 18.68 10.35
N THR A 227 -1.25 19.29 9.70
CA THR A 227 0.13 18.80 9.77
C THR A 227 0.84 19.38 11.00
N GLN A 228 1.94 18.75 11.45
CA GLN A 228 2.65 19.05 12.67
C GLN A 228 1.74 18.96 13.92
N ALA A 229 0.81 18.01 13.90
CA ALA A 229 -0.16 17.74 14.94
C ALA A 229 0.24 16.47 15.71
N ALA A 230 0.76 16.64 16.91
CA ALA A 230 1.17 15.53 17.78
C ALA A 230 -0.01 15.10 18.66
N VAL A 231 -0.65 13.99 18.33
CA VAL A 231 -1.74 13.44 19.15
C VAL A 231 -1.19 12.98 20.50
N LYS A 232 -1.85 13.36 21.59
CA LYS A 232 -1.41 13.11 22.97
C LYS A 232 -2.28 12.08 23.69
N SER A 233 -3.59 12.17 23.51
CA SER A 233 -4.54 11.26 24.18
C SER A 233 -5.89 11.25 23.44
N ILE A 234 -6.68 10.25 23.75
CA ILE A 234 -8.08 10.12 23.32
C ILE A 234 -8.91 9.86 24.56
N ALA A 235 -10.03 10.55 24.69
CA ALA A 235 -10.94 10.40 25.81
C ALA A 235 -12.38 10.26 25.32
N LYS A 236 -13.27 9.64 26.11
CA LYS A 236 -14.71 9.66 25.85
C LYS A 236 -15.26 11.07 26.07
N GLU A 237 -16.09 11.55 25.14
CA GLU A 237 -16.79 12.83 25.23
C GLU A 237 -18.23 12.67 24.75
N GLY A 238 -19.16 12.62 25.69
CA GLY A 238 -20.56 12.26 25.37
C GLY A 238 -20.65 10.88 24.72
N ASP A 239 -21.30 10.81 23.56
CA ASP A 239 -21.42 9.59 22.75
C ASP A 239 -20.23 9.40 21.78
N GLY A 240 -19.26 10.31 21.76
CA GLY A 240 -18.09 10.29 20.88
C GLY A 240 -16.77 10.24 21.61
N LEU A 241 -15.74 10.66 20.90
CA LEU A 241 -14.34 10.69 21.32
C LEU A 241 -13.79 12.09 21.14
N ALA A 242 -12.99 12.57 22.12
CA ALA A 242 -12.18 13.78 22.00
C ALA A 242 -10.72 13.38 21.79
N VAL A 243 -10.12 13.82 20.70
CA VAL A 243 -8.72 13.58 20.36
C VAL A 243 -7.93 14.83 20.68
N ALA A 244 -7.13 14.80 21.75
CA ALA A 244 -6.26 15.88 22.14
C ALA A 244 -4.92 15.83 21.39
N TYR A 245 -4.49 16.96 20.85
CA TYR A 245 -3.23 17.05 20.10
C TYR A 245 -2.55 18.40 20.34
N GLU A 246 -1.25 18.43 20.18
CA GLU A 246 -0.45 19.65 20.22
C GLU A 246 -0.04 20.07 18.82
N ARG A 247 -0.23 21.33 18.49
CA ARG A 247 0.21 21.91 17.22
C ARG A 247 0.79 23.31 17.43
N LYS A 248 2.02 23.51 16.98
CA LYS A 248 2.75 24.80 17.15
C LYS A 248 2.78 25.28 18.60
N GLY A 249 2.99 24.34 19.54
CA GLY A 249 3.05 24.64 20.98
C GLY A 249 1.70 24.98 21.63
N LYS A 250 0.58 24.73 20.95
CA LYS A 250 -0.77 24.94 21.47
C LYS A 250 -1.52 23.61 21.53
N GLU A 251 -2.14 23.35 22.67
CA GLU A 251 -3.07 22.23 22.82
C GLU A 251 -4.38 22.55 22.10
N GLN A 252 -4.88 21.54 21.39
CA GLN A 252 -6.12 21.58 20.64
C GLN A 252 -6.83 20.23 20.81
N SER A 253 -8.12 20.21 20.49
CA SER A 253 -8.93 18.98 20.48
C SER A 253 -9.83 18.93 19.25
N VAL A 254 -10.13 17.73 18.79
CA VAL A 254 -11.18 17.46 17.79
C VAL A 254 -12.08 16.36 18.30
N THR A 255 -13.41 16.56 18.15
CA THR A 255 -14.42 15.57 18.52
C THR A 255 -14.72 14.69 17.31
N ALA A 256 -14.83 13.38 17.51
CA ALA A 256 -15.13 12.39 16.47
C ALA A 256 -16.05 11.28 16.99
N ASP A 257 -16.78 10.63 16.10
CA ASP A 257 -17.59 9.45 16.42
C ASP A 257 -16.72 8.17 16.33
N LYS A 258 -15.75 8.19 15.42
CA LYS A 258 -14.72 7.16 15.27
C LYS A 258 -13.34 7.78 15.05
N VAL A 259 -12.31 7.10 15.52
CA VAL A 259 -10.90 7.48 15.32
C VAL A 259 -10.17 6.36 14.60
N LEU A 260 -9.59 6.65 13.43
CA LEU A 260 -8.74 5.72 12.70
C LEU A 260 -7.28 5.94 13.11
N MET A 261 -6.61 4.91 13.61
CA MET A 261 -5.16 4.86 13.77
C MET A 261 -4.49 4.37 12.48
N ALA A 262 -3.87 5.29 11.74
CA ALA A 262 -3.17 5.03 10.48
C ALA A 262 -1.69 5.46 10.55
N VAL A 263 -1.03 5.18 11.68
CA VAL A 263 0.32 5.64 12.02
C VAL A 263 1.44 4.71 11.56
N GLY A 264 1.14 3.80 10.64
CA GLY A 264 2.08 2.86 10.06
C GLY A 264 1.80 1.41 10.44
N ARG A 265 2.77 0.55 10.15
CA ARG A 265 2.67 -0.91 10.33
C ARG A 265 3.91 -1.43 11.05
N ARG A 266 3.80 -2.59 11.69
CA ARG A 266 4.90 -3.30 12.38
C ARG A 266 5.03 -4.70 11.83
N ALA A 267 6.26 -5.15 11.60
CA ALA A 267 6.57 -6.49 11.14
C ALA A 267 6.10 -7.57 12.15
N ASN A 268 5.53 -8.66 11.64
CA ASN A 268 5.03 -9.78 12.45
C ASN A 268 6.16 -10.76 12.74
N VAL A 269 6.99 -10.48 13.73
CA VAL A 269 8.16 -11.27 14.14
C VAL A 269 8.00 -12.00 15.48
N GLY A 270 6.92 -11.72 16.22
CA GLY A 270 6.82 -12.05 17.64
C GLY A 270 6.45 -13.52 17.98
N THR A 271 5.81 -14.26 17.05
CA THR A 271 5.23 -15.59 17.35
C THR A 271 6.03 -16.77 16.83
N LEU A 272 7.10 -16.50 16.08
CA LEU A 272 7.82 -17.52 15.29
C LEU A 272 8.97 -18.23 16.04
N ASN A 273 9.36 -17.80 17.23
CA ASN A 273 10.57 -18.24 17.95
C ASN A 273 11.88 -17.93 17.20
N LEU A 274 11.95 -16.79 16.50
CA LEU A 274 13.11 -16.42 15.67
C LEU A 274 14.44 -16.36 16.44
N ALA A 275 14.39 -15.91 17.70
CA ALA A 275 15.56 -15.84 18.56
C ALA A 275 16.17 -17.24 18.85
N ASP A 276 15.31 -18.27 18.98
CA ASP A 276 15.74 -19.62 19.28
C ASP A 276 16.53 -20.26 18.13
N ILE A 277 16.29 -19.82 16.90
CA ILE A 277 17.04 -20.26 15.71
C ILE A 277 18.12 -19.28 15.27
N GLY A 278 18.35 -18.20 16.02
CA GLY A 278 19.41 -17.24 15.77
C GLY A 278 19.15 -16.23 14.63
N VAL A 279 17.91 -16.07 14.17
CA VAL A 279 17.57 -15.06 13.15
C VAL A 279 17.65 -13.67 13.75
N GLU A 280 18.35 -12.77 13.08
CA GLU A 280 18.46 -11.36 13.47
C GLU A 280 17.22 -10.58 13.04
N PHE A 281 16.56 -9.93 13.99
CA PHE A 281 15.39 -9.09 13.74
C PHE A 281 15.30 -7.91 14.71
N SER A 282 14.51 -6.93 14.34
CA SER A 282 14.19 -5.75 15.13
C SER A 282 12.69 -5.43 15.02
N PRO A 283 12.16 -4.44 15.74
CA PRO A 283 10.81 -3.94 15.52
C PRO A 283 10.53 -3.45 14.09
N ARG A 284 11.57 -3.18 13.30
CA ARG A 284 11.45 -2.79 11.89
C ARG A 284 11.27 -3.98 10.97
N GLY A 285 11.75 -5.16 11.34
CA GLY A 285 11.67 -6.39 10.55
C GLY A 285 12.89 -7.29 10.71
N ILE A 286 12.89 -8.38 9.95
CA ILE A 286 13.96 -9.36 9.85
C ILE A 286 15.05 -8.80 8.90
N ALA A 287 16.31 -8.83 9.33
CA ALA A 287 17.43 -8.43 8.49
C ALA A 287 17.65 -9.46 7.38
N VAL A 288 17.80 -9.00 6.14
CA VAL A 288 18.05 -9.84 4.94
C VAL A 288 19.11 -9.22 4.04
N ASP A 289 19.76 -10.06 3.27
CA ASP A 289 20.68 -9.66 2.20
C ASP A 289 19.94 -9.32 0.88
N GLY A 290 20.70 -9.09 -0.21
CA GLY A 290 20.14 -8.79 -1.54
C GLY A 290 19.32 -9.94 -2.16
N ASN A 291 19.49 -11.16 -1.66
CA ASN A 291 18.77 -12.37 -2.08
C ASN A 291 17.59 -12.70 -1.14
N MET A 292 17.25 -11.79 -0.23
CA MET A 292 16.23 -11.99 0.80
C MET A 292 16.59 -13.07 1.83
N GLN A 293 17.85 -13.54 1.89
CA GLN A 293 18.32 -14.50 2.87
C GLN A 293 18.62 -13.78 4.19
N THR A 294 18.27 -14.42 5.31
CA THR A 294 18.61 -13.94 6.65
C THR A 294 20.07 -14.29 6.99
N ASN A 295 20.53 -13.93 8.18
CA ASN A 295 21.83 -14.37 8.69
C ASN A 295 21.91 -15.90 8.97
N VAL A 296 20.76 -16.59 8.95
CA VAL A 296 20.68 -18.06 9.11
C VAL A 296 20.60 -18.70 7.70
N PRO A 297 21.53 -19.58 7.32
CA PRO A 297 21.51 -20.25 6.03
C PRO A 297 20.19 -20.97 5.77
N HIS A 298 19.69 -20.92 4.52
CA HIS A 298 18.45 -21.55 4.09
C HIS A 298 17.15 -20.94 4.69
N VAL A 299 17.27 -19.83 5.42
CA VAL A 299 16.11 -19.09 5.95
C VAL A 299 16.03 -17.72 5.28
N TYR A 300 14.91 -17.42 4.64
CA TYR A 300 14.63 -16.21 3.89
C TYR A 300 13.48 -15.44 4.50
N ALA A 301 13.38 -14.13 4.25
CA ALA A 301 12.24 -13.33 4.70
C ALA A 301 11.81 -12.32 3.61
N VAL A 302 10.52 -12.35 3.25
CA VAL A 302 9.96 -11.55 2.15
C VAL A 302 8.71 -10.77 2.56
N GLY A 303 8.51 -9.63 1.92
CA GLY A 303 7.38 -8.73 2.19
C GLY A 303 7.55 -7.93 3.47
N ASP A 304 6.43 -7.47 4.04
CA ASP A 304 6.42 -6.53 5.15
C ASP A 304 7.25 -6.98 6.36
N VAL A 305 7.44 -8.29 6.53
CA VAL A 305 8.18 -8.85 7.67
C VAL A 305 9.66 -8.49 7.68
N ASN A 306 10.27 -8.16 6.51
CA ASN A 306 11.64 -7.68 6.44
C ASN A 306 11.78 -6.15 6.56
N GLY A 307 10.66 -5.41 6.50
CA GLY A 307 10.62 -3.97 6.70
C GLY A 307 11.25 -3.12 5.57
N LEU A 308 11.67 -3.72 4.44
CA LEU A 308 12.29 -2.99 3.34
C LEU A 308 11.27 -2.16 2.56
N MET A 309 10.15 -2.79 2.15
CA MET A 309 9.07 -2.14 1.40
C MET A 309 7.74 -2.85 1.68
N MET A 310 6.83 -2.16 2.38
CA MET A 310 5.54 -2.75 2.78
C MET A 310 4.47 -2.58 1.68
N LEU A 311 4.72 -3.19 0.51
CA LEU A 311 3.84 -3.19 -0.65
C LEU A 311 3.63 -4.63 -1.16
N ALA A 312 2.40 -4.95 -1.57
CA ALA A 312 2.04 -6.32 -1.99
C ALA A 312 2.89 -6.82 -3.17
N HIS A 313 3.06 -5.99 -4.20
CA HIS A 313 3.88 -6.31 -5.36
C HIS A 313 5.39 -6.39 -5.03
N ALA A 314 5.87 -5.59 -4.08
CA ALA A 314 7.24 -5.73 -3.57
C ALA A 314 7.43 -7.10 -2.91
N ALA A 315 6.46 -7.54 -2.09
CA ALA A 315 6.49 -8.85 -1.44
C ALA A 315 6.52 -10.00 -2.47
N THR A 316 5.71 -9.92 -3.53
CA THR A 316 5.70 -10.90 -4.63
C THR A 316 7.06 -10.99 -5.31
N PHE A 317 7.65 -9.84 -5.69
CA PHE A 317 8.94 -9.81 -6.38
C PHE A 317 10.12 -10.18 -5.47
N GLN A 318 10.07 -9.87 -4.18
CA GLN A 318 11.02 -10.40 -3.19
C GLN A 318 10.91 -11.92 -3.05
N GLY A 319 9.68 -12.48 -3.11
CA GLY A 319 9.45 -13.92 -3.14
C GLY A 319 10.07 -14.60 -4.36
N ILE A 320 9.98 -13.98 -5.55
CA ILE A 320 10.64 -14.46 -6.77
C ILE A 320 12.16 -14.46 -6.58
N ARG A 321 12.74 -13.37 -6.09
CA ARG A 321 14.17 -13.25 -5.81
C ARG A 321 14.66 -14.33 -4.83
N ALA A 322 13.93 -14.55 -3.73
CA ALA A 322 14.27 -15.59 -2.76
C ALA A 322 14.21 -16.99 -3.40
N LEU A 323 13.18 -17.28 -4.21
CA LEU A 323 13.06 -18.56 -4.89
C LEU A 323 14.14 -18.77 -5.94
N ASP A 324 14.50 -17.72 -6.70
CA ASP A 324 15.57 -17.79 -7.68
C ASP A 324 16.91 -18.08 -6.99
N ALA A 325 17.19 -17.41 -5.85
CA ALA A 325 18.39 -17.69 -5.04
C ALA A 325 18.40 -19.12 -4.50
N ILE A 326 17.29 -19.65 -3.98
CA ILE A 326 17.15 -21.05 -3.54
C ILE A 326 17.47 -22.04 -4.67
N MET A 327 17.05 -21.73 -5.90
CA MET A 327 17.22 -22.60 -7.05
C MET A 327 18.55 -22.37 -7.81
N GLY A 328 19.37 -21.43 -7.37
CA GLY A 328 20.62 -21.06 -8.04
C GLY A 328 20.41 -20.43 -9.42
N VAL A 329 19.32 -19.69 -9.60
CA VAL A 329 18.98 -18.98 -10.84
C VAL A 329 19.33 -17.50 -10.67
N ASP A 330 20.10 -16.95 -11.61
CA ASP A 330 20.32 -15.50 -11.67
C ASP A 330 19.10 -14.79 -12.23
N ASP A 331 18.67 -13.73 -11.57
CA ASP A 331 17.58 -12.89 -12.03
C ASP A 331 18.04 -11.46 -12.37
N ASN A 332 17.21 -10.73 -13.12
CA ASN A 332 17.43 -9.33 -13.48
C ASN A 332 16.44 -8.39 -12.77
N LEU A 333 15.86 -8.80 -11.64
CA LEU A 333 14.87 -8.02 -10.93
C LEU A 333 15.48 -6.73 -10.33
N ARG A 334 14.83 -5.62 -10.57
CA ARG A 334 15.20 -4.31 -10.04
C ARG A 334 14.31 -3.98 -8.82
N LEU A 335 14.66 -4.58 -7.65
CA LEU A 335 13.96 -4.33 -6.39
C LEU A 335 14.22 -2.93 -5.81
N ASP A 336 15.06 -2.15 -6.44
CA ASP A 336 15.27 -0.72 -6.20
C ASP A 336 14.31 0.19 -7.02
N VAL A 337 13.59 -0.38 -7.99
CA VAL A 337 12.60 0.32 -8.84
C VAL A 337 11.21 -0.25 -8.59
N ILE A 338 10.59 0.17 -7.49
CA ILE A 338 9.26 -0.29 -7.09
C ILE A 338 8.28 0.89 -7.17
N PRO A 339 7.24 0.82 -8.01
CA PRO A 339 6.22 1.86 -8.07
C PRO A 339 5.34 1.84 -6.83
N ALA A 340 4.82 3.01 -6.43
CA ALA A 340 3.83 3.14 -5.38
C ALA A 340 2.65 3.98 -5.84
N ALA A 341 1.45 3.65 -5.33
CA ALA A 341 0.22 4.36 -5.67
C ALA A 341 -0.59 4.68 -4.42
N VAL A 342 -1.34 5.79 -4.50
CA VAL A 342 -2.32 6.21 -3.49
C VAL A 342 -3.64 6.47 -4.21
N PHE A 343 -4.68 5.78 -3.78
CA PHE A 343 -6.00 5.83 -4.41
C PHE A 343 -6.91 6.87 -3.75
N THR A 344 -6.35 8.08 -3.58
CA THR A 344 -7.12 9.27 -3.24
C THR A 344 -7.86 9.80 -4.48
N MET A 345 -8.66 10.82 -4.30
CA MET A 345 -9.28 11.58 -5.40
C MET A 345 -8.77 13.03 -5.35
N PRO A 346 -7.82 13.41 -6.24
CA PRO A 346 -7.16 12.64 -7.31
C PRO A 346 -6.15 11.59 -6.81
N GLU A 347 -5.82 10.62 -7.67
CA GLU A 347 -4.82 9.58 -7.40
C GLU A 347 -3.38 10.12 -7.40
N VAL A 348 -2.48 9.33 -6.82
CA VAL A 348 -1.03 9.54 -6.89
C VAL A 348 -0.34 8.28 -7.38
N GLY A 349 0.63 8.43 -8.26
CA GLY A 349 1.57 7.38 -8.66
C GLY A 349 3.00 7.89 -8.58
N MET A 350 3.92 7.06 -8.09
CA MET A 350 5.35 7.40 -8.06
C MET A 350 6.22 6.19 -8.36
N VAL A 351 7.39 6.43 -8.92
CA VAL A 351 8.47 5.45 -9.07
C VAL A 351 9.81 6.15 -9.12
N GLY A 352 10.84 5.51 -8.58
CA GLY A 352 12.22 6.02 -8.59
C GLY A 352 12.45 7.16 -7.60
N LEU A 353 13.50 7.97 -7.86
CA LEU A 353 13.94 9.03 -6.97
C LEU A 353 13.02 10.25 -7.00
N THR A 354 12.81 10.86 -5.84
CA THR A 354 12.20 12.17 -5.69
C THR A 354 13.24 13.29 -5.89
N GLU A 355 12.79 14.53 -6.08
CA GLU A 355 13.71 15.69 -6.02
C GLU A 355 14.42 15.79 -4.67
N ASP A 356 13.73 15.39 -3.58
CA ASP A 356 14.27 15.42 -2.22
C ASP A 356 15.37 14.36 -2.06
N ASP A 357 15.20 13.17 -2.64
CA ASP A 357 16.23 12.11 -2.66
C ASP A 357 17.45 12.56 -3.46
N CYS A 358 17.26 13.14 -4.64
CA CYS A 358 18.36 13.65 -5.46
C CYS A 358 19.17 14.70 -4.72
N LYS A 359 18.51 15.65 -4.04
CA LYS A 359 19.18 16.68 -3.21
C LYS A 359 19.94 16.05 -2.04
N ALA A 360 19.34 15.09 -1.33
CA ALA A 360 19.96 14.43 -0.19
C ALA A 360 21.18 13.60 -0.59
N GLN A 361 21.16 13.00 -1.78
CA GLN A 361 22.25 12.19 -2.32
C GLN A 361 23.29 12.98 -3.13
N GLY A 362 23.09 14.30 -3.33
CA GLY A 362 23.96 15.14 -4.15
C GLY A 362 23.96 14.79 -5.65
N ILE A 363 22.84 14.22 -6.13
CA ILE A 363 22.66 13.87 -7.54
C ILE A 363 22.21 15.12 -8.30
N GLU A 364 22.96 15.50 -9.34
CA GLU A 364 22.53 16.56 -10.28
C GLU A 364 21.40 16.03 -11.16
N TYR A 365 20.30 16.78 -11.22
CA TYR A 365 19.10 16.36 -11.94
C TYR A 365 18.40 17.51 -12.65
N VAL A 366 17.55 17.15 -13.60
CA VAL A 366 16.58 18.03 -14.26
C VAL A 366 15.18 17.52 -13.95
N ALA A 367 14.28 18.40 -13.52
CA ALA A 367 12.86 18.10 -13.32
C ALA A 367 12.01 18.74 -14.43
N LYS A 368 11.18 17.94 -15.07
CA LYS A 368 10.27 18.35 -16.16
C LYS A 368 8.83 18.08 -15.76
N LYS A 369 7.90 19.00 -16.07
CA LYS A 369 6.50 18.89 -15.64
C LYS A 369 5.54 19.18 -16.78
N ALA A 370 4.50 18.36 -16.91
CA ALA A 370 3.31 18.64 -17.71
C ALA A 370 2.05 18.58 -16.85
N PHE A 371 1.07 19.42 -17.13
CA PHE A 371 -0.13 19.58 -16.33
C PHE A 371 -1.36 18.99 -17.02
N PHE A 372 -2.21 18.26 -16.29
CA PHE A 372 -3.44 17.67 -16.83
C PHE A 372 -4.42 18.69 -17.43
N ARG A 373 -4.40 19.94 -16.98
CA ARG A 373 -5.20 21.02 -17.59
C ARG A 373 -4.86 21.30 -19.07
N ALA A 374 -3.71 20.82 -19.55
CA ALA A 374 -3.30 20.91 -20.95
C ALA A 374 -3.43 19.55 -21.69
N ASN A 375 -3.90 18.51 -21.03
CA ASN A 375 -4.14 17.19 -21.62
C ASN A 375 -5.59 17.10 -22.11
N GLY A 376 -5.79 16.87 -23.42
CA GLY A 376 -7.12 16.88 -24.04
C GLY A 376 -8.09 15.87 -23.42
N LYS A 377 -7.62 14.66 -23.07
CA LYS A 377 -8.47 13.63 -22.44
C LYS A 377 -8.89 14.03 -21.02
N ALA A 378 -7.99 14.61 -20.24
CA ALA A 378 -8.29 15.10 -18.89
C ALA A 378 -9.35 16.22 -18.92
N VAL A 379 -9.25 17.13 -19.90
CA VAL A 379 -10.25 18.18 -20.11
C VAL A 379 -11.62 17.57 -20.46
N CYS A 380 -11.67 16.56 -21.34
CA CYS A 380 -12.91 15.86 -21.68
C CYS A 380 -13.54 15.14 -20.47
N LEU A 381 -12.71 14.64 -19.54
CA LEU A 381 -13.19 13.98 -18.32
C LEU A 381 -13.58 14.97 -17.21
N GLY A 382 -13.23 16.26 -17.32
CA GLY A 382 -13.38 17.22 -16.23
C GLY A 382 -12.31 17.10 -15.13
N GLU A 383 -11.34 16.21 -15.28
CA GLU A 383 -10.33 15.86 -14.29
C GLU A 383 -8.99 16.54 -14.59
N THR A 384 -8.92 17.85 -14.44
CA THR A 384 -7.77 18.67 -14.84
C THR A 384 -6.79 19.00 -13.71
N ASP A 385 -7.13 18.63 -12.46
CA ASP A 385 -6.25 18.87 -11.31
C ASP A 385 -5.13 17.85 -11.27
N GLY A 386 -3.90 18.32 -11.47
CA GLY A 386 -2.73 17.45 -11.39
C GLY A 386 -1.64 17.72 -12.40
N TYR A 387 -0.58 16.93 -12.31
CA TYR A 387 0.57 16.97 -13.20
C TYR A 387 1.33 15.63 -13.22
N CYS A 388 2.16 15.45 -14.26
CA CYS A 388 3.24 14.49 -14.30
C CYS A 388 4.58 15.24 -14.15
N LYS A 389 5.45 14.77 -13.25
CA LYS A 389 6.82 15.24 -13.08
C LYS A 389 7.78 14.09 -13.38
N LEU A 390 8.69 14.33 -14.32
CA LEU A 390 9.81 13.44 -14.61
C LEU A 390 11.09 14.03 -13.98
N ILE A 391 11.91 13.17 -13.42
CA ILE A 391 13.23 13.49 -12.90
C ILE A 391 14.25 12.70 -13.72
N ALA A 392 15.25 13.39 -14.25
CA ALA A 392 16.32 12.78 -15.02
C ALA A 392 17.69 13.25 -14.54
N ALA A 393 18.70 12.42 -14.69
CA ALA A 393 20.09 12.81 -14.54
C ALA A 393 20.50 13.77 -15.66
N VAL A 394 21.64 14.43 -15.50
CA VAL A 394 22.16 15.38 -16.52
C VAL A 394 22.51 14.70 -17.85
N ASP A 395 22.75 13.38 -17.85
CA ASP A 395 22.95 12.59 -19.08
C ASP A 395 21.63 12.20 -19.77
N GLY A 396 20.49 12.58 -19.20
CA GLY A 396 19.14 12.32 -19.72
C GLY A 396 18.49 11.03 -19.20
N ARG A 397 19.20 10.17 -18.48
CA ARG A 397 18.65 8.92 -17.91
C ARG A 397 17.52 9.22 -16.92
N LEU A 398 16.38 8.54 -17.06
CA LEU A 398 15.26 8.67 -16.17
C LEU A 398 15.60 8.13 -14.77
N LEU A 399 15.35 8.97 -13.74
CA LEU A 399 15.58 8.66 -12.33
C LEU A 399 14.29 8.50 -11.55
N GLY A 400 13.24 9.21 -11.91
CA GLY A 400 11.98 9.19 -11.20
C GLY A 400 10.80 9.75 -12.01
N CYS A 401 9.61 9.31 -11.62
CA CYS A 401 8.34 9.84 -12.15
C CYS A 401 7.33 9.94 -11.02
N HIS A 402 6.68 11.11 -10.94
CA HIS A 402 5.71 11.42 -9.89
C HIS A 402 4.48 12.03 -10.56
N ILE A 403 3.36 11.33 -10.48
CA ILE A 403 2.09 11.73 -11.09
C ILE A 403 1.08 11.97 -9.98
N TYR A 404 0.40 13.08 -10.07
CA TYR A 404 -0.74 13.43 -9.25
C TYR A 404 -1.87 13.84 -10.19
N GLY A 405 -3.00 13.12 -10.17
CA GLY A 405 -4.11 13.37 -11.09
C GLY A 405 -4.88 12.10 -11.44
N PRO A 406 -5.74 12.15 -12.48
CA PRO A 406 -6.55 11.00 -12.88
C PRO A 406 -5.69 9.81 -13.31
N HIS A 407 -6.07 8.62 -12.86
CA HIS A 407 -5.42 7.34 -13.20
C HIS A 407 -3.90 7.31 -12.97
N ALA A 408 -3.40 8.10 -12.02
CA ALA A 408 -1.97 8.18 -11.73
C ALA A 408 -1.36 6.81 -11.34
N ALA A 409 -2.14 5.96 -10.70
CA ALA A 409 -1.73 4.60 -10.30
C ALA A 409 -1.41 3.71 -11.50
N ASP A 410 -2.16 3.85 -12.60
CA ASP A 410 -1.95 3.09 -13.84
C ASP A 410 -0.86 3.76 -14.72
N LEU A 411 -0.90 5.09 -14.83
CA LEU A 411 0.00 5.85 -15.71
C LEU A 411 1.47 5.76 -15.31
N VAL A 412 1.77 5.64 -14.02
CA VAL A 412 3.15 5.54 -13.51
C VAL A 412 3.89 4.30 -14.01
N GLN A 413 3.15 3.27 -14.47
CA GLN A 413 3.73 2.00 -14.88
C GLN A 413 4.59 2.10 -16.15
N GLU A 414 4.27 3.01 -17.07
CA GLU A 414 5.11 3.29 -18.24
C GLU A 414 6.50 3.80 -17.79
N ALA A 415 6.53 4.80 -16.92
CA ALA A 415 7.79 5.31 -16.39
C ALA A 415 8.55 4.25 -15.56
N CYS A 416 7.84 3.39 -14.83
CA CYS A 416 8.46 2.27 -14.12
C CYS A 416 9.20 1.34 -15.08
N ALA A 417 8.60 0.99 -16.22
CA ALA A 417 9.22 0.14 -17.23
C ALA A 417 10.49 0.78 -17.82
N LEU A 418 10.42 2.07 -18.14
CA LEU A 418 11.56 2.82 -18.70
C LEU A 418 12.72 2.94 -17.69
N ILE A 419 12.43 3.30 -16.43
CA ILE A 419 13.44 3.41 -15.37
C ILE A 419 14.07 2.04 -15.09
N THR A 420 13.29 0.96 -15.07
CA THR A 420 13.80 -0.41 -14.89
C THR A 420 14.80 -0.77 -15.98
N ARG A 421 14.57 -0.34 -17.22
CA ARG A 421 15.47 -0.58 -18.36
C ARG A 421 16.68 0.35 -18.39
N GLY A 422 16.66 1.44 -17.62
CA GLY A 422 17.67 2.50 -17.66
C GLY A 422 17.53 3.45 -18.85
N ASP A 423 16.33 3.55 -19.42
CA ASP A 423 16.02 4.41 -20.57
C ASP A 423 16.10 5.90 -20.18
N SER A 424 16.23 6.75 -21.20
CA SER A 424 16.37 8.21 -21.07
C SER A 424 15.08 8.95 -21.40
N ILE A 425 15.07 10.27 -21.15
CA ILE A 425 14.01 11.18 -21.64
C ILE A 425 13.93 11.13 -23.17
N ALA A 426 15.06 11.03 -23.88
CA ALA A 426 15.08 10.96 -25.33
C ALA A 426 14.40 9.67 -25.85
N ASP A 427 14.57 8.56 -25.17
CA ASP A 427 13.87 7.32 -25.51
C ASP A 427 12.36 7.48 -25.35
N LEU A 428 11.90 8.08 -24.24
CA LEU A 428 10.49 8.38 -24.00
C LEU A 428 9.91 9.36 -25.06
N GLN A 429 10.66 10.37 -25.48
CA GLN A 429 10.25 11.28 -26.55
C GLN A 429 10.02 10.58 -27.88
N GLY A 430 10.73 9.45 -28.12
CA GLY A 430 10.58 8.64 -29.32
C GLY A 430 9.37 7.69 -29.29
N ILE A 431 8.66 7.57 -28.16
CA ILE A 431 7.49 6.68 -28.03
C ILE A 431 6.23 7.41 -28.50
N VAL A 432 5.51 6.81 -29.47
CA VAL A 432 4.23 7.33 -29.94
C VAL A 432 3.11 6.95 -28.97
N HIS A 433 2.42 7.95 -28.43
CA HIS A 433 1.24 7.77 -27.58
C HIS A 433 -0.04 7.89 -28.39
N SER A 434 -1.05 7.09 -28.03
CA SER A 434 -2.37 7.21 -28.68
C SER A 434 -3.07 8.50 -28.25
N HIS A 435 -3.75 9.14 -29.20
CA HIS A 435 -4.50 10.36 -28.98
C HIS A 435 -6.01 10.17 -29.14
N PRO A 436 -6.87 10.74 -28.25
CA PRO A 436 -6.53 11.42 -26.99
C PRO A 436 -6.50 10.44 -25.81
N THR A 437 -5.46 10.48 -25.01
CA THR A 437 -5.31 9.64 -23.80
C THR A 437 -4.72 10.41 -22.63
N LEU A 438 -4.91 9.87 -21.42
CA LEU A 438 -4.25 10.41 -20.23
C LEU A 438 -2.75 10.11 -20.24
N SER A 439 -2.30 9.03 -20.88
CA SER A 439 -0.88 8.64 -20.95
C SER A 439 -0.01 9.68 -21.68
N GLU A 440 -0.59 10.49 -22.57
CA GLU A 440 0.11 11.61 -23.21
C GLU A 440 0.69 12.61 -22.20
N ILE A 441 0.27 12.59 -20.93
CA ILE A 441 0.84 13.45 -19.89
C ILE A 441 2.32 13.12 -19.62
N VAL A 442 2.70 11.82 -19.70
CA VAL A 442 4.06 11.36 -19.50
C VAL A 442 4.94 11.82 -20.67
N GLN A 443 4.47 11.65 -21.91
CA GLN A 443 5.14 12.14 -23.12
C GLN A 443 5.26 13.67 -23.09
N SER A 444 4.19 14.39 -22.74
CA SER A 444 4.20 15.85 -22.63
C SER A 444 5.24 16.33 -21.63
N ALA A 445 5.40 15.65 -20.49
CA ALA A 445 6.43 15.98 -19.52
C ALA A 445 7.84 15.80 -20.10
N ALA A 446 8.07 14.78 -20.94
CA ALA A 446 9.37 14.59 -21.58
C ALA A 446 9.73 15.70 -22.59
N HIS A 447 8.73 16.33 -23.20
CA HIS A 447 8.93 17.42 -24.18
C HIS A 447 8.99 18.83 -23.57
N CYS A 448 8.72 19.01 -22.27
CA CYS A 448 8.77 20.31 -21.56
C CYS A 448 10.21 20.89 -21.37
#